data_b37ccb61eca8ca0bc04aa76028da1344
#
_entry.id   b37ccb61eca8ca0bc04aa76028da1344
#
_cell.length_a   1.000
_cell.length_b   1.000
_cell.length_c   1.000
_cell.angle_alpha   90.00
_cell.angle_beta   90.00
_cell.angle_gamma   90.00
#
_symmetry.space_group_name_H-M   'P 1'
#
loop_
_entity.id
_entity.type
_entity.pdbx_description
1 polymer ?
#
loop_
_entity_poly.entity_id
_entity_poly.type
_entity_poly.pdbx_seq_one_letter_code
_entity_poly.pdbx_strand_id
1 'polypeptide(L)'
;MNRISRRRFLKIAGFGAGAATLAAASTMPLGNSPPAGQGVTRTVPTFCDICFWKCNALAHVRDGQLWKIVGNPDDPLCRGRLCPRGTGGVGANVDPDRLRAPLLRRKARGEEKWVEVTWDEALG
;
A
#
# COMPACT_ATOMS: atom_id res chain seq x y z
N MET A 1 -14.95 38.95 -13.06
CA MET A 1 -14.14 37.90 -12.41
C MET A 1 -12.97 37.56 -13.35
N ASN A 2 -11.75 38.02 -13.01
CA ASN A 2 -10.56 37.81 -13.86
C ASN A 2 -10.08 36.36 -13.72
N ARG A 3 -10.20 35.57 -14.79
CA ARG A 3 -9.68 34.20 -14.85
C ARG A 3 -8.15 34.24 -14.98
N ILE A 4 -7.46 33.80 -13.96
CA ILE A 4 -6.00 33.63 -14.02
C ILE A 4 -5.69 32.45 -14.93
N SER A 5 -4.86 32.67 -15.99
CA SER A 5 -4.46 31.58 -16.88
C SER A 5 -3.49 30.63 -16.15
N ARG A 6 -3.52 29.31 -16.51
CA ARG A 6 -2.62 28.29 -15.94
C ARG A 6 -1.13 28.70 -15.98
N ARG A 7 -0.72 29.35 -17.05
CA ARG A 7 0.66 29.85 -17.21
C ARG A 7 1.01 30.97 -16.23
N ARG A 8 0.04 31.84 -15.90
CA ARG A 8 0.22 32.94 -14.95
C ARG A 8 0.22 32.40 -13.50
N PHE A 9 -0.61 31.41 -13.24
CA PHE A 9 -0.63 30.71 -11.95
C PHE A 9 0.71 30.00 -11.67
N LEU A 10 1.25 29.25 -12.65
CA LEU A 10 2.54 28.57 -12.49
C LEU A 10 3.72 29.53 -12.30
N LYS A 11 3.70 30.71 -12.95
CA LYS A 11 4.73 31.74 -12.75
C LYS A 11 4.65 32.35 -11.36
N ILE A 12 3.46 32.59 -10.82
CA ILE A 12 3.28 33.15 -9.47
C ILE A 12 3.63 32.09 -8.41
N ALA A 13 3.22 30.85 -8.59
CA ALA A 13 3.55 29.73 -7.69
C ALA A 13 5.06 29.39 -7.69
N GLY A 14 5.73 29.49 -8.85
CA GLY A 14 7.15 29.19 -8.97
C GLY A 14 8.08 30.27 -8.37
N PHE A 15 7.69 31.53 -8.40
CA PHE A 15 8.51 32.63 -7.85
C PHE A 15 8.25 32.91 -6.36
N GLY A 16 7.05 32.59 -5.84
CA GLY A 16 6.70 32.84 -4.43
C GLY A 16 7.13 31.74 -3.47
N ALA A 17 7.36 30.53 -3.95
CA ALA A 17 7.67 29.37 -3.10
C ALA A 17 9.17 29.08 -2.93
N GLY A 18 10.02 29.67 -3.77
CA GLY A 18 11.44 29.30 -3.82
C GLY A 18 12.30 29.77 -2.64
N ALA A 19 11.92 30.83 -1.95
CA ALA A 19 12.76 31.40 -0.88
C ALA A 19 12.30 31.02 0.54
N ALA A 20 11.02 30.71 0.74
CA ALA A 20 10.49 30.36 2.06
C ALA A 20 10.51 28.85 2.37
N THR A 21 10.65 28.00 1.35
CA THR A 21 10.57 26.53 1.52
C THR A 21 11.90 25.88 1.90
N LEU A 22 13.03 26.54 1.68
CA LEU A 22 14.34 26.00 2.08
C LEU A 22 14.55 25.99 3.61
N ALA A 23 13.91 26.90 4.36
CA ALA A 23 14.01 26.93 5.82
C ALA A 23 12.98 26.01 6.52
N ALA A 24 11.84 25.72 5.87
CA ALA A 24 10.79 24.87 6.45
C ALA A 24 10.97 23.38 6.11
N ALA A 25 11.74 23.05 5.08
CA ALA A 25 12.02 21.66 4.69
C ALA A 25 12.90 20.90 5.69
N SER A 26 13.62 21.63 6.56
CA SER A 26 14.49 21.01 7.58
C SER A 26 13.77 20.56 8.84
N THR A 27 12.47 20.86 9.00
CA THR A 27 11.72 20.55 10.22
C THR A 27 10.47 19.69 10.00
N MET A 28 10.14 19.33 8.76
CA MET A 28 9.15 18.26 8.56
C MET A 28 9.81 16.92 8.88
N PRO A 29 9.35 16.19 9.89
CA PRO A 29 9.74 14.81 10.03
C PRO A 29 9.24 14.11 8.74
N LEU A 30 10.15 13.84 7.82
CA LEU A 30 9.92 12.84 6.76
C LEU A 30 9.43 11.60 7.49
N GLY A 31 8.16 11.24 7.22
CA GLY A 31 7.40 10.26 7.97
C GLY A 31 8.27 9.10 8.41
N ASN A 32 8.10 8.66 9.64
CA ASN A 32 8.84 7.58 10.28
C ASN A 32 9.03 6.39 9.34
N SER A 33 10.04 6.47 8.48
CA SER A 33 10.68 5.26 8.02
C SER A 33 11.29 4.67 9.29
N PRO A 34 10.87 3.50 9.72
CA PRO A 34 11.51 2.87 10.87
C PRO A 34 13.01 2.88 10.61
N PRO A 35 13.86 3.21 11.60
CA PRO A 35 15.30 3.18 11.44
C PRO A 35 15.65 1.85 10.78
N ALA A 36 16.61 1.85 9.86
CA ALA A 36 17.13 0.64 9.24
C ALA A 36 17.73 -0.23 10.36
N GLY A 37 16.85 -0.79 11.17
CA GLY A 37 17.17 -1.67 12.27
C GLY A 37 17.80 -2.93 11.69
N GLN A 38 18.80 -3.43 12.35
CA GLN A 38 19.50 -4.68 12.09
C GLN A 38 18.58 -5.89 12.36
N GLY A 39 17.33 -5.81 11.88
CA GLY A 39 16.36 -6.89 12.03
C GLY A 39 16.69 -8.06 11.15
N VAL A 40 16.46 -9.27 11.63
CA VAL A 40 16.62 -10.51 10.85
C VAL A 40 15.68 -10.43 9.64
N THR A 41 16.28 -10.27 8.45
CA THR A 41 15.51 -10.25 7.20
C THR A 41 15.46 -11.67 6.63
N ARG A 42 14.27 -12.16 6.39
CA ARG A 42 14.03 -13.46 5.74
C ARG A 42 13.32 -13.24 4.42
N THR A 43 13.78 -13.91 3.36
CA THR A 43 13.11 -13.93 2.07
C THR A 43 12.33 -15.23 1.92
N VAL A 44 11.05 -15.13 1.58
CA VAL A 44 10.13 -16.26 1.44
C VAL A 44 9.55 -16.25 0.03
N PRO A 45 9.69 -17.35 -0.74
CA PRO A 45 9.00 -17.49 -2.01
C PRO A 45 7.48 -17.44 -1.81
N THR A 46 6.80 -16.73 -2.68
CA THR A 46 5.35 -16.57 -2.68
C THR A 46 4.86 -16.29 -4.10
N PHE A 47 3.59 -15.99 -4.25
CA PHE A 47 3.02 -15.53 -5.52
C PHE A 47 2.01 -14.41 -5.29
N CYS A 48 1.82 -13.58 -6.31
CA CYS A 48 0.81 -12.53 -6.30
C CYS A 48 -0.51 -13.09 -6.82
N ASP A 49 -1.59 -12.97 -6.04
CA ASP A 49 -2.93 -13.47 -6.37
C ASP A 49 -3.94 -12.36 -6.72
N ILE A 50 -3.46 -11.16 -7.04
CA ILE A 50 -4.34 -10.03 -7.35
C ILE A 50 -5.02 -10.18 -8.73
N CYS A 51 -4.38 -10.91 -9.65
CA CYS A 51 -4.94 -11.14 -10.98
C CYS A 51 -4.58 -12.54 -11.52
N PHE A 52 -5.10 -12.88 -12.69
CA PHE A 52 -4.93 -14.20 -13.31
C PHE A 52 -3.48 -14.61 -13.62
N TRP A 53 -2.55 -13.65 -13.69
CA TRP A 53 -1.15 -13.93 -14.02
C TRP A 53 -0.41 -14.72 -12.96
N LYS A 54 -0.84 -14.65 -11.69
CA LYS A 54 -0.22 -15.40 -10.59
C LYS A 54 1.30 -15.26 -10.54
N CYS A 55 1.82 -14.05 -10.75
CA CYS A 55 3.26 -13.79 -10.80
C CYS A 55 3.98 -14.32 -9.58
N ASN A 56 5.05 -15.09 -9.79
CA ASN A 56 5.91 -15.59 -8.73
C ASN A 56 6.67 -14.43 -8.08
N ALA A 57 6.73 -14.40 -6.77
CA ALA A 57 7.25 -13.28 -6.02
C ALA A 57 8.10 -13.74 -4.82
N LEU A 58 8.90 -12.81 -4.33
CA LEU A 58 9.69 -12.97 -3.11
C LEU A 58 9.19 -11.97 -2.07
N ALA A 59 8.70 -12.47 -0.95
CA ALA A 59 8.30 -11.69 0.21
C ALA A 59 9.51 -11.50 1.12
N HIS A 60 9.85 -10.25 1.40
CA HIS A 60 10.88 -9.89 2.37
C HIS A 60 10.23 -9.58 3.71
N VAL A 61 10.54 -10.38 4.70
CA VAL A 61 10.04 -10.26 6.06
C VAL A 61 11.15 -9.72 6.95
N ARG A 62 10.86 -8.67 7.70
CA ARG A 62 11.76 -8.07 8.69
C ARG A 62 11.07 -8.08 10.05
N ASP A 63 11.72 -8.63 11.06
CA ASP A 63 11.18 -8.71 12.42
C ASP A 63 9.76 -9.31 12.49
N GLY A 64 9.52 -10.35 11.68
CA GLY A 64 8.22 -11.02 11.59
C GLY A 64 7.16 -10.29 10.76
N GLN A 65 7.45 -9.11 10.23
CA GLN A 65 6.52 -8.32 9.42
C GLN A 65 6.91 -8.29 7.95
N LEU A 66 5.92 -8.43 7.07
CA LEU A 66 6.10 -8.24 5.64
C LEU A 66 6.38 -6.76 5.35
N TRP A 67 7.57 -6.46 4.81
CA TRP A 67 7.93 -5.08 4.50
C TRP A 67 8.10 -4.78 3.01
N LYS A 68 8.35 -5.81 2.18
CA LYS A 68 8.56 -5.65 0.75
C LYS A 68 8.17 -6.91 -0.02
N ILE A 69 7.61 -6.76 -1.21
CA ILE A 69 7.39 -7.83 -2.18
C ILE A 69 8.05 -7.42 -3.50
N VAL A 70 8.80 -8.34 -4.11
CA VAL A 70 9.41 -8.18 -5.43
C VAL A 70 9.10 -9.39 -6.30
N GLY A 71 9.20 -9.24 -7.62
CA GLY A 71 9.09 -10.39 -8.52
C GLY A 71 10.26 -11.35 -8.32
N ASN A 72 10.02 -12.65 -8.48
CA ASN A 72 11.06 -13.66 -8.43
C ASN A 72 11.86 -13.64 -9.77
N PRO A 73 13.17 -13.38 -9.75
CA PRO A 73 14.00 -13.37 -10.96
C PRO A 73 14.06 -14.74 -11.66
N ASP A 74 13.89 -15.82 -10.92
CA ASP A 74 13.93 -17.19 -11.44
C ASP A 74 12.60 -17.62 -12.11
N ASP A 75 11.56 -16.80 -12.02
CA ASP A 75 10.30 -17.08 -12.67
C ASP A 75 10.40 -16.87 -14.19
N PRO A 76 10.14 -17.90 -15.01
CA PRO A 76 10.25 -17.82 -16.47
C PRO A 76 9.25 -16.83 -17.10
N LEU A 77 8.11 -16.58 -16.44
CA LEU A 77 7.06 -15.68 -16.93
C LEU A 77 7.38 -14.22 -16.64
N CYS A 78 7.49 -13.86 -15.39
CA CYS A 78 7.65 -12.47 -15.00
C CYS A 78 9.10 -12.01 -14.86
N ARG A 79 10.08 -12.93 -14.76
CA ARG A 79 11.53 -12.66 -14.76
C ARG A 79 11.90 -11.51 -13.80
N GLY A 80 11.48 -11.60 -12.57
CA GLY A 80 11.71 -10.60 -11.54
C GLY A 80 10.82 -9.35 -11.62
N ARG A 81 9.88 -9.28 -12.56
CA ARG A 81 8.98 -8.14 -12.71
C ARG A 81 7.72 -8.38 -11.89
N LEU A 82 7.29 -7.35 -11.17
CA LEU A 82 6.02 -7.33 -10.47
C LEU A 82 5.37 -5.97 -10.74
N CYS A 83 4.10 -5.97 -11.11
CA CYS A 83 3.37 -4.73 -11.41
C CYS A 83 3.07 -3.93 -10.13
N PRO A 84 2.70 -2.64 -10.22
CA PRO A 84 2.38 -1.81 -9.05
C PRO A 84 1.30 -2.41 -8.14
N ARG A 85 0.33 -3.15 -8.67
CA ARG A 85 -0.68 -3.85 -7.86
C ARG A 85 -0.05 -4.92 -6.96
N GLY A 86 0.87 -5.71 -7.48
CA GLY A 86 1.57 -6.74 -6.73
C GLY A 86 2.51 -6.15 -5.67
N THR A 87 3.29 -5.13 -6.03
CA THR A 87 4.19 -4.46 -5.08
C THR A 87 3.42 -3.70 -4.00
N GLY A 88 2.24 -3.18 -4.31
CA GLY A 88 1.33 -2.51 -3.37
C GLY A 88 0.64 -3.45 -2.38
N GLY A 89 0.71 -4.77 -2.60
CA GLY A 89 0.10 -5.77 -1.71
C GLY A 89 0.57 -5.72 -0.26
N VAL A 90 1.75 -5.17 0.01
CA VAL A 90 2.24 -4.92 1.37
C VAL A 90 1.30 -3.99 2.12
N GLY A 91 0.86 -2.88 1.50
CA GLY A 91 -0.09 -1.94 2.10
C GLY A 91 -1.42 -2.63 2.46
N ALA A 92 -1.97 -3.43 1.55
CA ALA A 92 -3.20 -4.17 1.78
C ALA A 92 -3.08 -5.21 2.93
N ASN A 93 -1.87 -5.74 3.17
CA ASN A 93 -1.65 -6.70 4.27
C ASN A 93 -1.69 -6.04 5.65
N VAL A 94 -1.24 -4.79 5.74
CA VAL A 94 -1.16 -4.03 7.01
C VAL A 94 -2.24 -2.97 7.15
N ASP A 95 -3.20 -2.94 6.23
CA ASP A 95 -4.32 -2.00 6.23
C ASP A 95 -5.13 -2.14 7.53
N PRO A 96 -5.34 -1.07 8.31
CA PRO A 96 -6.14 -1.10 9.52
C PRO A 96 -7.62 -1.45 9.24
N ASP A 97 -8.12 -1.14 8.06
CA ASP A 97 -9.50 -1.43 7.65
C ASP A 97 -9.66 -2.83 7.04
N ARG A 98 -8.58 -3.64 7.02
CA ARG A 98 -8.65 -5.01 6.53
C ARG A 98 -9.58 -5.86 7.39
N LEU A 99 -10.53 -6.53 6.75
CA LEU A 99 -11.42 -7.49 7.40
C LEU A 99 -10.60 -8.64 8.01
N ARG A 100 -10.80 -8.91 9.30
CA ARG A 100 -10.12 -9.97 10.06
C ARG A 100 -11.03 -11.11 10.47
N ALA A 101 -12.34 -10.90 10.33
CA ALA A 101 -13.38 -11.88 10.63
C ALA A 101 -14.42 -11.89 9.52
N PRO A 102 -15.20 -12.96 9.35
CA PRO A 102 -16.34 -12.98 8.45
C PRO A 102 -17.37 -11.93 8.85
N LEU A 103 -18.00 -11.32 7.85
CA LEU A 103 -19.10 -10.38 8.05
C LEU A 103 -20.39 -10.97 7.52
N LEU A 104 -21.41 -11.03 8.38
CA LEU A 104 -22.76 -11.44 8.01
C LEU A 104 -23.65 -10.21 7.85
N ARG A 105 -24.36 -10.13 6.74
CA ARG A 105 -25.36 -9.09 6.50
C ARG A 105 -26.69 -9.45 7.18
N ARG A 106 -27.09 -8.68 8.18
CA ARG A 106 -28.28 -8.94 9.00
C ARG A 106 -29.57 -8.26 8.50
N LYS A 107 -29.46 -7.35 7.51
CA LYS A 107 -30.60 -6.61 6.97
C LYS A 107 -30.75 -6.78 5.47
N ALA A 108 -31.94 -6.46 4.96
CA ALA A 108 -32.24 -6.49 3.55
C ALA A 108 -31.32 -5.54 2.74
N ARG A 109 -31.23 -5.79 1.45
CA ARG A 109 -30.45 -4.95 0.52
C ARG A 109 -30.92 -3.51 0.58
N GLY A 110 -30.00 -2.58 0.81
CA GLY A 110 -30.29 -1.16 0.96
C GLY A 110 -30.33 -0.64 2.42
N GLU A 111 -30.50 -1.54 3.40
CA GLU A 111 -30.37 -1.25 4.84
C GLU A 111 -29.24 -2.07 5.44
N GLU A 112 -28.07 -1.98 4.86
CA GLU A 112 -26.97 -2.90 5.15
C GLU A 112 -26.40 -2.68 6.55
N LYS A 113 -26.55 -3.70 7.39
CA LYS A 113 -25.85 -3.82 8.66
C LYS A 113 -24.98 -5.06 8.63
N TRP A 114 -23.67 -4.85 8.57
CA TRP A 114 -22.66 -5.89 8.65
C TRP A 114 -22.29 -6.12 10.11
N VAL A 115 -22.23 -7.38 10.52
CA VAL A 115 -21.87 -7.81 11.88
C VAL A 115 -20.77 -8.84 11.77
N GLU A 116 -19.71 -8.69 12.56
CA GLU A 116 -18.68 -9.72 12.68
C GLU A 116 -19.26 -10.97 13.32
N VAL A 117 -18.91 -12.12 12.76
CA VAL A 117 -19.35 -13.45 13.21
C VAL A 117 -18.17 -14.41 13.21
N THR A 118 -18.33 -15.57 13.84
CA THR A 118 -17.35 -16.65 13.76
C THR A 118 -17.40 -17.35 12.40
N TRP A 119 -16.35 -18.10 12.07
CA TRP A 119 -16.34 -18.92 10.87
C TRP A 119 -17.43 -19.99 10.87
N ASP A 120 -17.71 -20.60 12.03
CA ASP A 120 -18.75 -21.60 12.18
C ASP A 120 -20.14 -21.00 11.90
N GLU A 121 -20.40 -19.79 12.42
CA GLU A 121 -21.67 -19.09 12.15
C GLU A 121 -21.79 -18.63 10.69
N ALA A 122 -20.69 -18.30 10.04
CA ALA A 122 -20.69 -17.84 8.65
C ALA A 122 -20.91 -18.96 7.64
N LEU A 123 -20.45 -20.17 7.96
CA LEU A 123 -20.50 -21.32 7.07
C LEU A 123 -21.74 -22.22 7.30
N GLY A 124 -22.48 -22.04 8.41
CA GLY A 124 -23.71 -22.75 8.76
C GLY A 124 -23.43 -24.08 9.35
#